data_f323b5b48f8c938a78e63daafa1dd520
#
_entry.id   f323b5b48f8c938a78e63daafa1dd520
#
_cell.length_a   1.000
_cell.length_b   1.000
_cell.length_c   1.000
_cell.angle_alpha   90.00
_cell.angle_beta   90.00
_cell.angle_gamma   90.00
#
_symmetry.space_group_name_H-M   'P 1'
#
loop_
_entity.id
_entity.type
_entity.pdbx_description
1 polymer ?
#
loop_
_entity_poly.entity_id
_entity_poly.type
_entity_poly.pdbx_seq_one_letter_code
_entity_poly.pdbx_strand_id
1 'polypeptide(L)'
;MSTIKSGEGGAVPRLAARGAGENRRPLWVVIVACSLPMFMVALDNLVVSTALRTLAVDLEASTQQLQWFVNAYVLSFACLLLTGAALGDRFGRRRVFVAGIALFTLASIGCGLSDSSEQLIVMRALQGLGASAVMPLSLTLLAEEVPDKKRNLALGLWSAVSGMAVALGPVVGGAVVDGLDWQWIFWINVPVCLVAIPLILAVLRESSLDGTRLDLLGMLLATAGLLSMVWAIVNGEDRGWSSGIILSAFAGGVVLLALFVMWERRAPQPLLPLSFYRKRAFVFSNLVSATMYFGVFGSIFLLAQFFQIAPVRTPLEAGVLTLAWTLMPMFVAPVAGALTDKVGGGRLMAAGLFLQAIGLAWINLVASSDTPYSRMVGAMIVAGIGMGLVFAPTAAVVLGSVGPQYRGKASGANNTVREIGGALGTAILSSVFMHYGDDRTAQGFVDGMKPGIWIGVAVVLVGALCALAIPRPRPDQDTPAPAGAGRENDRTPSSATP
;
A
#
# COMPACT_ATOMS: atom_id res chain seq x y z
N MET A 1 -8.93 48.66 -30.41
CA MET A 1 -7.74 48.65 -29.54
C MET A 1 -8.22 48.10 -28.19
N SER A 2 -8.13 46.78 -27.99
CA SER A 2 -8.52 46.10 -26.74
C SER A 2 -7.42 45.07 -26.47
N THR A 3 -6.57 45.40 -25.51
CA THR A 3 -5.48 44.54 -25.02
C THR A 3 -6.02 43.41 -24.17
N ILE A 4 -5.91 42.19 -24.70
CA ILE A 4 -6.17 40.98 -23.95
C ILE A 4 -4.99 40.73 -22.99
N LYS A 5 -5.24 40.86 -21.70
CA LYS A 5 -4.30 40.45 -20.64
C LYS A 5 -4.18 38.92 -20.69
N SER A 6 -3.01 38.44 -21.06
CA SER A 6 -2.59 37.05 -20.90
C SER A 6 -2.59 36.68 -19.41
N GLY A 7 -3.43 35.70 -19.04
CA GLY A 7 -3.55 35.18 -17.68
C GLY A 7 -2.23 34.53 -17.22
N GLU A 8 -1.88 34.86 -15.99
CA GLU A 8 -0.74 34.33 -15.26
C GLU A 8 -0.85 32.80 -15.16
N GLY A 9 0.06 32.11 -15.85
CA GLY A 9 0.26 30.68 -15.71
C GLY A 9 0.75 30.37 -14.29
N GLY A 10 -0.03 29.61 -13.54
CA GLY A 10 0.36 29.13 -12.21
C GLY A 10 1.75 28.53 -12.24
N ALA A 11 2.65 29.04 -11.42
CA ALA A 11 4.03 28.59 -11.33
C ALA A 11 4.08 27.10 -10.96
N VAL A 12 4.57 26.30 -11.89
CA VAL A 12 4.85 24.87 -11.65
C VAL A 12 5.98 24.79 -10.61
N PRO A 13 5.78 24.11 -9.46
CA PRO A 13 6.84 23.97 -8.46
C PRO A 13 8.08 23.31 -9.08
N ARG A 14 9.24 23.95 -8.98
CA ARG A 14 10.51 23.41 -9.48
C ARG A 14 11.14 22.52 -8.43
N LEU A 15 11.51 21.31 -8.80
CA LEU A 15 12.45 20.48 -8.04
C LEU A 15 13.79 21.23 -7.99
N ALA A 16 14.35 21.42 -6.79
CA ALA A 16 15.67 21.99 -6.62
C ALA A 16 16.68 21.24 -7.50
N ALA A 17 17.48 22.00 -8.28
CA ALA A 17 18.34 21.45 -9.31
C ALA A 17 19.30 20.39 -8.76
N ARG A 18 19.30 19.22 -9.39
CA ARG A 18 20.26 18.14 -9.12
C ARG A 18 21.67 18.63 -9.50
N GLY A 19 22.54 18.81 -8.52
CA GLY A 19 23.98 19.00 -8.74
C GLY A 19 24.55 17.77 -9.45
N ALA A 20 25.01 17.97 -10.69
CA ALA A 20 25.72 16.93 -11.43
C ALA A 20 27.12 16.76 -10.82
N GLY A 21 27.38 15.63 -10.17
CA GLY A 21 28.76 15.28 -9.81
C GLY A 21 29.03 14.71 -8.42
N GLU A 22 28.07 14.11 -7.73
CA GLU A 22 28.35 13.51 -6.42
C GLU A 22 28.25 11.96 -6.44
N ASN A 23 29.17 11.36 -5.71
CA ASN A 23 29.37 9.92 -5.47
C ASN A 23 28.03 9.19 -5.28
N ARG A 24 27.56 8.47 -6.32
CA ARG A 24 26.30 7.72 -6.27
C ARG A 24 26.47 6.57 -5.30
N ARG A 25 25.71 6.61 -4.23
CA ARG A 25 25.70 5.53 -3.24
C ARG A 25 25.29 4.19 -3.87
N PRO A 26 25.80 3.05 -3.36
CA PRO A 26 25.39 1.75 -3.87
C PRO A 26 23.88 1.55 -3.84
N LEU A 27 23.30 1.05 -4.93
CA LEU A 27 21.85 0.87 -5.09
C LEU A 27 21.22 0.09 -3.92
N TRP A 28 21.90 -0.98 -3.47
CA TRP A 28 21.40 -1.82 -2.38
C TRP A 28 21.24 -1.06 -1.06
N VAL A 29 22.12 -0.09 -0.78
CA VAL A 29 22.06 0.72 0.45
C VAL A 29 20.82 1.63 0.43
N VAL A 30 20.52 2.23 -0.73
CA VAL A 30 19.31 3.06 -0.92
C VAL A 30 18.05 2.21 -0.76
N ILE A 31 18.03 1.01 -1.36
CA ILE A 31 16.91 0.07 -1.23
C ILE A 31 16.71 -0.32 0.23
N VAL A 32 17.75 -0.68 0.96
CA VAL A 32 17.65 -1.04 2.38
C VAL A 32 17.16 0.14 3.21
N ALA A 33 17.71 1.35 3.01
CA ALA A 33 17.30 2.54 3.75
C ALA A 33 15.81 2.88 3.57
N CYS A 34 15.25 2.67 2.37
CA CYS A 34 13.83 2.92 2.12
C CYS A 34 12.95 1.73 2.55
N SER A 35 13.42 0.49 2.36
CA SER A 35 12.58 -0.70 2.56
C SER A 35 12.52 -1.18 4.01
N LEU A 36 13.55 -0.95 4.82
CA LEU A 36 13.62 -1.46 6.18
C LEU A 36 12.52 -0.87 7.09
N PRO A 37 12.27 0.45 7.11
CA PRO A 37 11.16 1.01 7.89
C PRO A 37 9.80 0.57 7.35
N MET A 38 9.64 0.47 6.03
CA MET A 38 8.41 -0.02 5.41
C MET A 38 8.15 -1.48 5.80
N PHE A 39 9.19 -2.31 5.82
CA PHE A 39 9.10 -3.69 6.29
C PHE A 39 8.56 -3.78 7.72
N MET A 40 9.09 -2.95 8.63
CA MET A 40 8.63 -2.93 10.03
C MET A 40 7.18 -2.49 10.16
N VAL A 41 6.77 -1.43 9.44
CA VAL A 41 5.37 -0.96 9.41
C VAL A 41 4.42 -2.05 8.89
N ALA A 42 4.81 -2.75 7.82
CA ALA A 42 3.98 -3.81 7.24
C ALA A 42 3.93 -5.08 8.12
N LEU A 43 5.04 -5.42 8.77
CA LEU A 43 5.12 -6.55 9.70
C LEU A 43 4.27 -6.28 10.95
N ASP A 44 4.40 -5.11 11.57
CA ASP A 44 3.69 -4.71 12.78
C ASP A 44 2.16 -4.76 12.61
N ASN A 45 1.66 -4.43 11.43
CA ASN A 45 0.23 -4.51 11.12
C ASN A 45 -0.33 -5.94 11.27
N LEU A 46 0.47 -6.96 11.03
CA LEU A 46 0.05 -8.36 11.02
C LEU A 46 0.39 -9.11 12.31
N VAL A 47 1.49 -8.73 12.98
CA VAL A 47 1.98 -9.41 14.19
C VAL A 47 0.98 -9.33 15.34
N VAL A 48 0.32 -8.19 15.54
CA VAL A 48 -0.63 -7.98 16.65
C VAL A 48 -1.83 -8.93 16.59
N SER A 49 -2.29 -9.27 15.38
CA SER A 49 -3.42 -10.19 15.23
C SER A 49 -3.15 -11.60 15.80
N THR A 50 -1.90 -12.04 15.84
CA THR A 50 -1.51 -13.34 16.43
C THR A 50 -1.45 -13.33 17.95
N ALA A 51 -1.24 -12.15 18.55
CA ALA A 51 -1.13 -11.96 20.00
C ALA A 51 -2.46 -11.66 20.71
N LEU A 52 -3.56 -11.52 19.98
CA LEU A 52 -4.85 -11.06 20.53
C LEU A 52 -5.34 -11.92 21.71
N ARG A 53 -5.14 -13.25 21.65
CA ARG A 53 -5.54 -14.15 22.75
C ARG A 53 -4.75 -13.88 24.03
N THR A 54 -3.45 -13.67 23.94
CA THR A 54 -2.58 -13.35 25.09
C THR A 54 -2.92 -11.97 25.64
N LEU A 55 -3.10 -10.97 24.75
CA LEU A 55 -3.54 -9.62 25.13
C LEU A 55 -4.92 -9.63 25.84
N ALA A 56 -5.84 -10.54 25.45
CA ALA A 56 -7.13 -10.68 26.09
C ALA A 56 -7.00 -11.07 27.57
N VAL A 57 -6.05 -11.96 27.87
CA VAL A 57 -5.81 -12.45 29.24
C VAL A 57 -5.04 -11.44 30.06
N ASP A 58 -3.92 -10.93 29.53
CA ASP A 58 -2.98 -10.08 30.28
C ASP A 58 -3.52 -8.67 30.57
N LEU A 59 -4.32 -8.11 29.66
CA LEU A 59 -4.94 -6.79 29.83
C LEU A 59 -6.42 -6.85 30.21
N GLU A 60 -6.93 -8.05 30.53
CA GLU A 60 -8.37 -8.30 30.84
C GLU A 60 -9.30 -7.65 29.78
N ALA A 61 -8.87 -7.71 28.51
CA ALA A 61 -9.48 -6.95 27.43
C ALA A 61 -10.79 -7.59 26.94
N SER A 62 -11.83 -6.78 26.80
CA SER A 62 -13.08 -7.18 26.14
C SER A 62 -12.86 -7.43 24.65
N THR A 63 -13.75 -8.22 24.03
CA THR A 63 -13.71 -8.47 22.59
C THR A 63 -13.67 -7.17 21.76
N GLN A 64 -14.40 -6.14 22.19
CA GLN A 64 -14.38 -4.84 21.54
C GLN A 64 -13.02 -4.16 21.63
N GLN A 65 -12.34 -4.23 22.76
CA GLN A 65 -10.98 -3.66 22.93
C GLN A 65 -9.95 -4.41 22.10
N LEU A 66 -10.05 -5.74 21.99
CA LEU A 66 -9.19 -6.54 21.10
C LEU A 66 -9.30 -6.11 19.63
N GLN A 67 -10.51 -5.85 19.17
CA GLN A 67 -10.72 -5.29 17.82
C GLN A 67 -10.07 -3.92 17.69
N TRP A 68 -10.15 -3.07 18.72
CA TRP A 68 -9.53 -1.75 18.69
C TRP A 68 -7.99 -1.79 18.72
N PHE A 69 -7.34 -2.82 19.27
CA PHE A 69 -5.88 -2.97 19.18
C PHE A 69 -5.38 -3.05 17.75
N VAL A 70 -6.15 -3.66 16.86
CA VAL A 70 -5.84 -3.72 15.42
C VAL A 70 -6.39 -2.49 14.70
N ASN A 71 -7.66 -2.16 14.93
CA ASN A 71 -8.37 -1.15 14.15
C ASN A 71 -7.85 0.26 14.39
N ALA A 72 -7.40 0.62 15.59
CA ALA A 72 -6.83 1.93 15.87
C ALA A 72 -5.61 2.22 15.01
N TYR A 73 -4.73 1.23 14.80
CA TYR A 73 -3.60 1.33 13.89
C TYR A 73 -4.06 1.42 12.43
N VAL A 74 -4.88 0.48 11.98
CA VAL A 74 -5.32 0.40 10.58
C VAL A 74 -6.07 1.66 10.15
N LEU A 75 -6.98 2.17 10.99
CA LEU A 75 -7.75 3.39 10.71
C LEU A 75 -6.86 4.62 10.61
N SER A 76 -5.99 4.84 11.61
CA SER A 76 -5.08 6.00 11.59
C SER A 76 -4.08 5.90 10.44
N PHE A 77 -3.55 4.72 10.16
CA PHE A 77 -2.65 4.46 9.04
C PHE A 77 -3.32 4.74 7.69
N ALA A 78 -4.42 4.06 7.38
CA ALA A 78 -5.06 4.13 6.07
C ALA A 78 -5.62 5.54 5.75
N CYS A 79 -6.23 6.20 6.75
CA CYS A 79 -6.87 7.49 6.53
C CYS A 79 -5.86 8.65 6.39
N LEU A 80 -4.64 8.51 6.92
CA LEU A 80 -3.64 9.56 6.94
C LEU A 80 -2.54 9.39 5.87
N LEU A 81 -2.57 8.35 5.03
CA LEU A 81 -1.57 8.10 3.98
C LEU A 81 -1.40 9.29 3.02
N LEU A 82 -2.50 9.90 2.57
CA LEU A 82 -2.46 11.09 1.72
C LEU A 82 -1.88 12.29 2.47
N THR A 83 -2.24 12.46 3.72
CA THR A 83 -1.75 13.51 4.61
C THR A 83 -0.24 13.36 4.84
N GLY A 84 0.24 12.15 5.14
CA GLY A 84 1.67 11.85 5.31
C GLY A 84 2.49 12.19 4.06
N ALA A 85 1.98 11.84 2.88
CA ALA A 85 2.60 12.19 1.61
C ALA A 85 2.67 13.73 1.39
N ALA A 86 1.58 14.45 1.68
CA ALA A 86 1.51 15.91 1.54
C ALA A 86 2.44 16.64 2.52
N LEU A 87 2.53 16.16 3.75
CA LEU A 87 3.49 16.70 4.73
C LEU A 87 4.93 16.51 4.24
N GLY A 88 5.26 15.35 3.66
CA GLY A 88 6.56 15.09 3.06
C GLY A 88 6.87 16.05 1.92
N ASP A 89 5.94 16.28 1.02
CA ASP A 89 6.10 17.21 -0.10
C ASP A 89 6.36 18.66 0.38
N ARG A 90 5.75 19.08 1.50
CA ARG A 90 5.84 20.43 2.05
C ARG A 90 7.06 20.67 2.93
N PHE A 91 7.31 19.75 3.88
CA PHE A 91 8.33 19.94 4.93
C PHE A 91 9.64 19.22 4.66
N GLY A 92 9.70 18.47 3.56
CA GLY A 92 10.84 17.66 3.18
C GLY A 92 10.57 16.18 3.38
N ARG A 93 10.73 15.40 2.30
CA ARG A 93 10.38 13.99 2.26
C ARG A 93 11.20 13.15 3.23
N ARG A 94 12.53 13.38 3.27
CA ARG A 94 13.40 12.69 4.22
C ARG A 94 13.09 13.07 5.66
N ARG A 95 12.87 14.35 5.96
CA ARG A 95 12.56 14.83 7.32
C ARG A 95 11.27 14.23 7.84
N VAL A 96 10.20 14.26 7.04
CA VAL A 96 8.90 13.70 7.43
C VAL A 96 8.96 12.16 7.50
N PHE A 97 9.73 11.50 6.63
CA PHE A 97 9.99 10.07 6.71
C PHE A 97 10.65 9.68 8.03
N VAL A 98 11.72 10.37 8.42
CA VAL A 98 12.40 10.16 9.71
C VAL A 98 11.50 10.47 10.89
N ALA A 99 10.73 11.57 10.84
CA ALA A 99 9.76 11.91 11.89
C ALA A 99 8.66 10.85 12.03
N GLY A 100 8.18 10.30 10.91
CA GLY A 100 7.22 9.19 10.90
C GLY A 100 7.80 7.93 11.56
N ILE A 101 9.05 7.57 11.24
CA ILE A 101 9.73 6.44 11.86
C ILE A 101 9.95 6.69 13.36
N ALA A 102 10.36 7.88 13.75
CA ALA A 102 10.55 8.23 15.16
C ALA A 102 9.24 8.15 15.95
N LEU A 103 8.15 8.69 15.40
CA LEU A 103 6.82 8.60 16.01
C LEU A 103 6.36 7.14 16.11
N PHE A 104 6.52 6.36 15.04
CA PHE A 104 6.21 4.92 15.04
C PHE A 104 6.99 4.18 16.13
N THR A 105 8.29 4.47 16.26
CA THR A 105 9.16 3.83 17.28
C THR A 105 8.76 4.22 18.69
N LEU A 106 8.51 5.50 18.96
CA LEU A 106 8.08 5.99 20.26
C LEU A 106 6.72 5.40 20.66
N ALA A 107 5.79 5.34 19.72
CA ALA A 107 4.49 4.70 19.93
C ALA A 107 4.65 3.18 20.16
N SER A 108 5.58 2.52 19.45
CA SER A 108 5.90 1.10 19.68
C SER A 108 6.44 0.85 21.09
N ILE A 109 7.33 1.72 21.57
CA ILE A 109 7.78 1.70 22.99
C ILE A 109 6.57 1.86 23.92
N GLY A 110 5.69 2.82 23.64
CA GLY A 110 4.46 3.03 24.41
C GLY A 110 3.54 1.81 24.41
N CYS A 111 3.40 1.10 23.28
CA CYS A 111 2.66 -0.17 23.20
C CYS A 111 3.29 -1.24 24.10
N GLY A 112 4.62 -1.41 24.05
CA GLY A 112 5.33 -2.38 24.88
C GLY A 112 5.34 -2.06 26.38
N LEU A 113 5.04 -0.83 26.76
CA LEU A 113 4.92 -0.36 28.15
C LEU A 113 3.47 -0.19 28.61
N SER A 114 2.49 -0.59 27.79
CA SER A 114 1.08 -0.42 28.12
C SER A 114 0.62 -1.40 29.21
N ASP A 115 0.01 -0.85 30.26
CA ASP A 115 -0.55 -1.59 31.40
C ASP A 115 -2.09 -1.64 31.33
N SER A 116 -2.71 -1.01 30.34
CA SER A 116 -4.16 -1.01 30.13
C SER A 116 -4.54 -1.06 28.66
N SER A 117 -5.74 -1.59 28.38
CA SER A 117 -6.30 -1.66 27.03
C SER A 117 -6.43 -0.28 26.39
N GLU A 118 -6.85 0.75 27.11
CA GLU A 118 -7.02 2.11 26.61
C GLU A 118 -5.67 2.72 26.18
N GLN A 119 -4.63 2.53 26.99
CA GLN A 119 -3.28 3.00 26.68
C GLN A 119 -2.77 2.33 25.41
N LEU A 120 -2.93 1.01 25.28
CA LEU A 120 -2.52 0.28 24.09
C LEU A 120 -3.25 0.79 22.84
N ILE A 121 -4.56 1.02 22.91
CA ILE A 121 -5.36 1.57 21.79
C ILE A 121 -4.82 2.92 21.34
N VAL A 122 -4.56 3.85 22.29
CA VAL A 122 -4.02 5.19 21.97
C VAL A 122 -2.64 5.08 21.32
N MET A 123 -1.75 4.24 21.87
CA MET A 123 -0.40 4.05 21.31
C MET A 123 -0.47 3.41 19.92
N ARG A 124 -1.39 2.48 19.67
CA ARG A 124 -1.66 1.92 18.34
C ARG A 124 -2.11 2.99 17.34
N ALA A 125 -2.99 3.90 17.74
CA ALA A 125 -3.39 5.02 16.87
C ALA A 125 -2.22 5.94 16.53
N LEU A 126 -1.36 6.27 17.49
CA LEU A 126 -0.14 7.06 17.27
C LEU A 126 0.87 6.32 16.39
N GLN A 127 1.00 5.02 16.53
CA GLN A 127 1.86 4.17 15.71
C GLN A 127 1.37 4.17 14.25
N GLY A 128 0.06 4.05 14.01
CA GLY A 128 -0.54 4.17 12.68
C GLY A 128 -0.34 5.55 12.05
N LEU A 129 -0.42 6.63 12.85
CA LEU A 129 -0.08 7.98 12.39
C LEU A 129 1.37 8.07 11.90
N GLY A 130 2.34 7.52 12.64
CA GLY A 130 3.75 7.44 12.20
C GLY A 130 3.90 6.65 10.90
N ALA A 131 3.28 5.47 10.84
CA ALA A 131 3.29 4.58 9.67
C ALA A 131 2.74 5.23 8.40
N SER A 132 1.73 6.10 8.52
CA SER A 132 1.08 6.78 7.39
C SER A 132 2.03 7.68 6.59
N ALA A 133 3.07 8.21 7.22
CA ALA A 133 4.14 8.94 6.53
C ALA A 133 5.19 7.99 5.93
N VAL A 134 5.49 6.88 6.63
CA VAL A 134 6.56 5.95 6.22
C VAL A 134 6.26 5.29 4.88
N MET A 135 5.07 4.73 4.71
CA MET A 135 4.74 3.92 3.53
C MET A 135 4.82 4.70 2.20
N PRO A 136 4.14 5.84 2.00
CA PRO A 136 4.19 6.56 0.74
C PRO A 136 5.53 7.24 0.48
N LEU A 137 6.22 7.72 1.54
CA LEU A 137 7.48 8.42 1.39
C LEU A 137 8.63 7.45 1.10
N SER A 138 8.62 6.22 1.64
CA SER A 138 9.60 5.19 1.32
C SER A 138 9.66 4.92 -0.18
N LEU A 139 8.49 4.73 -0.81
CA LEU A 139 8.36 4.49 -2.25
C LEU A 139 8.79 5.71 -3.08
N THR A 140 8.41 6.91 -2.62
CA THR A 140 8.74 8.16 -3.32
C THR A 140 10.23 8.46 -3.28
N LEU A 141 10.86 8.36 -2.11
CA LEU A 141 12.30 8.56 -1.90
C LEU A 141 13.12 7.55 -2.71
N LEU A 142 12.71 6.28 -2.70
CA LEU A 142 13.34 5.24 -3.52
C LEU A 142 13.29 5.60 -5.02
N ALA A 143 12.13 6.02 -5.51
CA ALA A 143 11.95 6.38 -6.92
C ALA A 143 12.72 7.63 -7.34
N GLU A 144 13.09 8.50 -6.39
CA GLU A 144 13.88 9.72 -6.63
C GLU A 144 15.40 9.47 -6.62
N GLU A 145 15.87 8.65 -5.68
CA GLU A 145 17.30 8.36 -5.53
C GLU A 145 17.83 7.42 -6.59
N VAL A 146 16.97 6.56 -7.16
CA VAL A 146 17.40 5.52 -8.12
C VAL A 146 17.35 6.07 -9.56
N PRO A 147 18.41 5.85 -10.37
CA PRO A 147 18.42 6.19 -11.79
C PRO A 147 17.28 5.54 -12.57
N ASP A 148 16.74 6.24 -13.58
CA ASP A 148 15.56 5.79 -14.36
C ASP A 148 15.72 4.35 -14.89
N LYS A 149 16.90 4.00 -15.41
CA LYS A 149 17.19 2.65 -15.96
C LYS A 149 17.09 1.51 -14.93
N LYS A 150 17.25 1.80 -13.64
CA LYS A 150 17.20 0.81 -12.54
C LYS A 150 15.97 0.95 -11.65
N ARG A 151 15.12 1.95 -11.92
CA ARG A 151 13.98 2.29 -11.05
C ARG A 151 13.00 1.12 -10.92
N ASN A 152 12.60 0.50 -12.02
CA ASN A 152 11.64 -0.59 -12.00
C ASN A 152 12.17 -1.83 -11.27
N LEU A 153 13.46 -2.12 -11.39
CA LEU A 153 14.12 -3.16 -10.59
C LEU A 153 14.12 -2.81 -9.09
N ALA A 154 14.43 -1.55 -8.73
CA ALA A 154 14.42 -1.11 -7.35
C ALA A 154 13.01 -1.16 -6.73
N LEU A 155 11.99 -0.76 -7.49
CA LEU A 155 10.58 -0.90 -7.09
C LEU A 155 10.19 -2.37 -6.92
N GLY A 156 10.74 -3.25 -7.76
CA GLY A 156 10.58 -4.70 -7.63
C GLY A 156 11.17 -5.26 -6.33
N LEU A 157 12.39 -4.84 -5.99
CA LEU A 157 13.05 -5.24 -4.74
C LEU A 157 12.32 -4.66 -3.51
N TRP A 158 11.87 -3.42 -3.57
CA TRP A 158 11.04 -2.82 -2.53
C TRP A 158 9.71 -3.60 -2.34
N SER A 159 9.07 -3.98 -3.44
CA SER A 159 7.85 -4.78 -3.41
C SER A 159 8.10 -6.20 -2.86
N ALA A 160 9.27 -6.79 -3.13
CA ALA A 160 9.67 -8.07 -2.56
C ALA A 160 9.80 -8.00 -1.03
N VAL A 161 10.39 -6.93 -0.49
CA VAL A 161 10.48 -6.69 0.95
C VAL A 161 9.09 -6.50 1.56
N SER A 162 8.17 -5.81 0.87
CA SER A 162 6.77 -5.68 1.30
C SER A 162 6.08 -7.05 1.38
N GLY A 163 6.25 -7.88 0.36
CA GLY A 163 5.73 -9.25 0.34
C GLY A 163 6.31 -10.12 1.47
N MET A 164 7.60 -9.97 1.74
CA MET A 164 8.27 -10.67 2.85
C MET A 164 7.69 -10.25 4.22
N ALA A 165 7.36 -8.98 4.41
CA ALA A 165 6.72 -8.51 5.65
C ALA A 165 5.35 -9.17 5.88
N VAL A 166 4.55 -9.29 4.81
CA VAL A 166 3.25 -9.98 4.85
C VAL A 166 3.43 -11.46 5.19
N ALA A 167 4.45 -12.10 4.63
CA ALA A 167 4.76 -13.50 4.87
C ALA A 167 5.22 -13.76 6.31
N LEU A 168 6.13 -12.94 6.81
CA LEU A 168 6.75 -13.14 8.12
C LEU A 168 5.89 -12.67 9.29
N GLY A 169 4.89 -11.80 9.07
CA GLY A 169 4.03 -11.27 10.14
C GLY A 169 3.47 -12.35 11.06
N PRO A 170 2.67 -13.29 10.55
CA PRO A 170 2.09 -14.36 11.37
C PRO A 170 3.14 -15.28 12.00
N VAL A 171 4.26 -15.54 11.31
CA VAL A 171 5.34 -16.42 11.80
C VAL A 171 6.10 -15.76 12.95
N VAL A 172 6.49 -14.49 12.78
CA VAL A 172 7.20 -13.73 13.82
C VAL A 172 6.28 -13.51 15.01
N GLY A 173 5.01 -13.15 14.77
CA GLY A 173 4.04 -12.96 15.84
C GLY A 173 3.78 -14.21 16.64
N GLY A 174 3.57 -15.35 15.95
CA GLY A 174 3.41 -16.64 16.62
C GLY A 174 4.65 -17.05 17.42
N ALA A 175 5.84 -16.94 16.84
CA ALA A 175 7.09 -17.29 17.52
C ALA A 175 7.37 -16.42 18.76
N VAL A 176 7.01 -15.13 18.70
CA VAL A 176 7.16 -14.23 19.85
C VAL A 176 6.18 -14.61 20.97
N VAL A 177 4.91 -14.83 20.62
CA VAL A 177 3.86 -15.18 21.61
C VAL A 177 4.09 -16.54 22.27
N ASP A 178 4.63 -17.51 21.49
CA ASP A 178 4.93 -18.85 22.01
C ASP A 178 6.20 -18.91 22.90
N GLY A 179 7.15 -17.99 22.68
CA GLY A 179 8.47 -18.05 23.33
C GLY A 179 8.81 -16.89 24.26
N LEU A 180 8.10 -15.77 24.18
CA LEU A 180 8.36 -14.51 24.90
C LEU A 180 7.05 -13.86 25.34
N ASP A 181 7.14 -12.80 26.13
CA ASP A 181 5.99 -11.96 26.46
C ASP A 181 5.49 -11.18 25.22
N TRP A 182 4.18 -10.94 25.14
CA TRP A 182 3.55 -10.27 23.99
C TRP A 182 4.15 -8.87 23.69
N GLN A 183 4.69 -8.18 24.68
CA GLN A 183 5.33 -6.87 24.54
C GLN A 183 6.48 -6.90 23.51
N TRP A 184 7.11 -8.05 23.32
CA TRP A 184 8.21 -8.20 22.35
C TRP A 184 7.77 -8.02 20.90
N ILE A 185 6.48 -8.18 20.57
CA ILE A 185 5.97 -7.85 19.22
C ILE A 185 6.17 -6.36 18.89
N PHE A 186 6.20 -5.50 19.92
CA PHE A 186 6.45 -4.07 19.78
C PHE A 186 7.93 -3.72 19.96
N TRP A 187 8.62 -4.36 20.90
CA TRP A 187 10.03 -4.12 21.15
C TRP A 187 10.93 -4.46 19.95
N ILE A 188 10.57 -5.41 19.12
CA ILE A 188 11.33 -5.78 17.92
C ILE A 188 11.46 -4.61 16.91
N ASN A 189 10.52 -3.68 16.92
CA ASN A 189 10.54 -2.50 16.06
C ASN A 189 11.65 -1.52 16.45
N VAL A 190 11.96 -1.42 17.76
CA VAL A 190 12.86 -0.39 18.30
C VAL A 190 14.29 -0.50 17.75
N PRO A 191 15.00 -1.63 17.87
CA PRO A 191 16.38 -1.74 17.36
C PRO A 191 16.45 -1.54 15.85
N VAL A 192 15.45 -2.02 15.10
CA VAL A 192 15.43 -1.89 13.65
C VAL A 192 15.28 -0.42 13.24
N CYS A 193 14.37 0.32 13.88
CA CYS A 193 14.16 1.74 13.60
C CYS A 193 15.35 2.61 14.05
N LEU A 194 16.00 2.25 15.16
CA LEU A 194 17.22 2.93 15.63
C LEU A 194 18.39 2.79 14.64
N VAL A 195 18.49 1.67 13.92
CA VAL A 195 19.46 1.48 12.83
C VAL A 195 19.00 2.20 11.56
N ALA A 196 17.71 2.17 11.25
CA ALA A 196 17.17 2.76 10.03
C ALA A 196 17.33 4.28 9.98
N ILE A 197 17.09 5.00 11.09
CA ILE A 197 17.17 6.47 11.13
C ILE A 197 18.57 6.99 10.74
N PRO A 198 19.68 6.57 11.37
CA PRO A 198 21.02 6.99 10.95
C PRO A 198 21.35 6.61 9.50
N LEU A 199 20.93 5.40 9.06
CA LEU A 199 21.13 4.95 7.69
C LEU A 199 20.43 5.89 6.69
N ILE A 200 19.18 6.27 6.95
CA ILE A 200 18.39 7.18 6.11
C ILE A 200 19.07 8.55 6.05
N LEU A 201 19.45 9.10 7.20
CA LEU A 201 20.11 10.42 7.28
C LEU A 201 21.45 10.43 6.54
N ALA A 202 22.16 9.29 6.55
CA ALA A 202 23.43 9.16 5.85
C ALA A 202 23.27 8.93 4.33
N VAL A 203 22.20 8.28 3.87
CA VAL A 203 22.06 7.76 2.51
C VAL A 203 21.13 8.61 1.65
N LEU A 204 19.96 8.97 2.16
CA LEU A 204 18.93 9.66 1.39
C LEU A 204 19.15 11.16 1.41
N ARG A 205 18.89 11.81 0.28
CA ARG A 205 18.94 13.26 0.14
C ARG A 205 17.59 13.87 0.53
N GLU A 206 17.64 15.11 1.02
CA GLU A 206 16.42 15.87 1.25
C GLU A 206 15.83 16.30 -0.09
N SER A 207 14.52 16.14 -0.21
CA SER A 207 13.75 16.66 -1.33
C SER A 207 12.46 17.27 -0.81
N SER A 208 12.16 18.48 -1.27
CA SER A 208 10.92 19.18 -0.97
C SER A 208 10.41 19.86 -2.24
N LEU A 209 9.16 20.20 -2.25
CA LEU A 209 8.58 21.02 -3.31
C LEU A 209 8.46 22.45 -2.80
N ASP A 210 9.38 23.32 -3.25
CA ASP A 210 9.37 24.73 -2.85
C ASP A 210 8.07 25.43 -3.25
N GLY A 211 7.53 26.25 -2.34
CA GLY A 211 6.31 27.02 -2.57
C GLY A 211 4.99 26.24 -2.43
N THR A 212 5.02 24.94 -2.06
CA THR A 212 3.78 24.21 -1.80
C THR A 212 3.10 24.67 -0.52
N ARG A 213 1.79 24.91 -0.59
CA ARG A 213 0.94 25.16 0.57
C ARG A 213 0.18 23.90 0.91
N LEU A 214 -0.01 23.63 2.20
CA LEU A 214 -0.85 22.52 2.63
C LEU A 214 -2.32 22.87 2.37
N ASP A 215 -3.01 21.96 1.76
CA ASP A 215 -4.48 21.99 1.63
C ASP A 215 -5.11 21.38 2.90
N LEU A 216 -5.16 22.18 3.97
CA LEU A 216 -5.68 21.73 5.27
C LEU A 216 -7.13 21.28 5.19
N LEU A 217 -7.97 21.96 4.39
CA LEU A 217 -9.37 21.59 4.25
C LEU A 217 -9.51 20.29 3.43
N GLY A 218 -8.75 20.16 2.33
CA GLY A 218 -8.70 18.90 1.57
C GLY A 218 -8.20 17.73 2.43
N MET A 219 -7.15 17.94 3.24
CA MET A 219 -6.65 16.93 4.16
C MET A 219 -7.70 16.52 5.20
N LEU A 220 -8.41 17.48 5.79
CA LEU A 220 -9.47 17.22 6.78
C LEU A 220 -10.64 16.45 6.16
N LEU A 221 -11.13 16.89 4.99
CA LEU A 221 -12.25 16.26 4.30
C LEU A 221 -11.89 14.84 3.83
N ALA A 222 -10.71 14.65 3.27
CA ALA A 222 -10.23 13.33 2.85
C ALA A 222 -10.08 12.38 4.05
N THR A 223 -9.40 12.84 5.11
CA THR A 223 -9.16 12.04 6.32
C THR A 223 -10.47 11.68 7.02
N ALA A 224 -11.36 12.65 7.26
CA ALA A 224 -12.63 12.40 7.92
C ALA A 224 -13.56 11.52 7.07
N GLY A 225 -13.59 11.74 5.74
CA GLY A 225 -14.38 10.92 4.83
C GLY A 225 -13.88 9.47 4.77
N LEU A 226 -12.56 9.27 4.64
CA LEU A 226 -11.94 7.95 4.66
C LEU A 226 -12.13 7.26 6.02
N LEU A 227 -11.93 7.99 7.13
CA LEU A 227 -12.13 7.46 8.49
C LEU A 227 -13.56 6.96 8.67
N SER A 228 -14.55 7.74 8.25
CA SER A 228 -15.96 7.36 8.32
C SER A 228 -16.27 6.11 7.49
N MET A 229 -15.75 6.04 6.25
CA MET A 229 -15.93 4.88 5.37
C MET A 229 -15.25 3.62 5.91
N VAL A 230 -13.97 3.71 6.27
CA VAL A 230 -13.20 2.56 6.76
C VAL A 230 -13.73 2.09 8.12
N TRP A 231 -14.12 3.03 9.00
CA TRP A 231 -14.77 2.69 10.27
C TRP A 231 -16.08 1.93 10.05
N ALA A 232 -16.92 2.36 9.11
CA ALA A 232 -18.16 1.67 8.78
C ALA A 232 -17.91 0.26 8.21
N ILE A 233 -16.88 0.11 7.36
CA ILE A 233 -16.47 -1.19 6.81
C ILE A 233 -16.01 -2.14 7.92
N VAL A 234 -15.14 -1.69 8.81
CA VAL A 234 -14.56 -2.50 9.88
C VAL A 234 -15.61 -2.92 10.92
N ASN A 235 -16.57 -2.01 11.25
CA ASN A 235 -17.56 -2.27 12.28
C ASN A 235 -18.92 -2.78 11.71
N GLY A 236 -19.02 -2.94 10.39
CA GLY A 236 -20.27 -3.30 9.72
C GLY A 236 -20.78 -4.68 10.10
N GLU A 237 -19.87 -5.65 10.29
CA GLU A 237 -20.21 -7.01 10.69
C GLU A 237 -20.72 -7.06 12.14
N ASP A 238 -19.99 -6.48 13.09
CA ASP A 238 -20.34 -6.52 14.51
C ASP A 238 -21.62 -5.74 14.85
N ARG A 239 -21.84 -4.60 14.19
CA ARG A 239 -22.98 -3.71 14.46
C ARG A 239 -24.15 -3.94 13.53
N GLY A 240 -23.99 -4.79 12.54
CA GLY A 240 -24.96 -5.04 11.47
C GLY A 240 -24.88 -4.00 10.35
N TRP A 241 -24.72 -4.48 9.11
CA TRP A 241 -24.61 -3.63 7.91
C TRP A 241 -25.81 -2.70 7.68
N SER A 242 -27.02 -3.08 8.15
CA SER A 242 -28.25 -2.30 8.06
C SER A 242 -28.49 -1.36 9.25
N SER A 243 -27.63 -1.34 10.25
CA SER A 243 -27.80 -0.47 11.41
C SER A 243 -27.70 1.01 11.03
N GLY A 244 -28.53 1.86 11.68
CA GLY A 244 -28.55 3.29 11.40
C GLY A 244 -27.19 3.96 11.59
N ILE A 245 -26.36 3.50 12.53
CA ILE A 245 -25.02 4.04 12.77
C ILE A 245 -24.05 3.71 11.63
N ILE A 246 -24.07 2.50 11.09
CA ILE A 246 -23.24 2.09 9.95
C ILE A 246 -23.69 2.81 8.68
N LEU A 247 -25.00 2.87 8.43
CA LEU A 247 -25.54 3.59 7.27
C LEU A 247 -25.24 5.09 7.34
N SER A 248 -25.35 5.72 8.53
CA SER A 248 -24.99 7.13 8.71
C SER A 248 -23.50 7.38 8.54
N ALA A 249 -22.64 6.47 8.97
CA ALA A 249 -21.21 6.57 8.75
C ALA A 249 -20.86 6.43 7.25
N PHE A 250 -21.46 5.51 6.52
CA PHE A 250 -21.32 5.43 5.06
C PHE A 250 -21.80 6.70 4.36
N ALA A 251 -23.01 7.15 4.70
CA ALA A 251 -23.57 8.38 4.11
C ALA A 251 -22.69 9.60 4.42
N GLY A 252 -22.25 9.76 5.66
CA GLY A 252 -21.33 10.82 6.08
C GLY A 252 -19.99 10.75 5.35
N GLY A 253 -19.44 9.58 5.23
CA GLY A 253 -18.20 9.33 4.49
C GLY A 253 -18.32 9.70 3.01
N VAL A 254 -19.40 9.28 2.34
CA VAL A 254 -19.69 9.64 0.95
C VAL A 254 -19.86 11.15 0.79
N VAL A 255 -20.60 11.81 1.68
CA VAL A 255 -20.78 13.27 1.65
C VAL A 255 -19.44 13.99 1.83
N LEU A 256 -18.64 13.60 2.81
CA LEU A 256 -17.32 14.21 3.06
C LEU A 256 -16.35 14.01 1.86
N LEU A 257 -16.34 12.84 1.25
CA LEU A 257 -15.54 12.59 0.05
C LEU A 257 -16.07 13.34 -1.18
N ALA A 258 -17.38 13.50 -1.31
CA ALA A 258 -17.95 14.34 -2.35
C ALA A 258 -17.56 15.82 -2.16
N LEU A 259 -17.62 16.33 -0.92
CA LEU A 259 -17.15 17.67 -0.57
C LEU A 259 -15.65 17.82 -0.82
N PHE A 260 -14.84 16.79 -0.52
CA PHE A 260 -13.42 16.74 -0.86
C PHE A 260 -13.21 16.90 -2.36
N VAL A 261 -13.90 16.12 -3.20
CA VAL A 261 -13.77 16.22 -4.67
C VAL A 261 -14.24 17.60 -5.18
N MET A 262 -15.30 18.17 -4.60
CA MET A 262 -15.75 19.53 -4.94
C MET A 262 -14.71 20.58 -4.57
N TRP A 263 -14.09 20.45 -3.40
CA TRP A 263 -13.02 21.32 -2.93
C TRP A 263 -11.77 21.22 -3.82
N GLU A 264 -11.32 20.01 -4.13
CA GLU A 264 -10.16 19.73 -4.99
C GLU A 264 -10.27 20.37 -6.39
N ARG A 265 -11.50 20.55 -6.91
CA ARG A 265 -11.74 21.28 -8.18
C ARG A 265 -11.44 22.78 -8.09
N ARG A 266 -11.43 23.35 -6.89
CA ARG A 266 -11.27 24.78 -6.64
C ARG A 266 -9.97 25.11 -5.93
N ALA A 267 -9.36 24.15 -5.27
CA ALA A 267 -8.14 24.33 -4.49
C ALA A 267 -6.98 24.79 -5.39
N PRO A 268 -6.26 25.86 -5.04
CA PRO A 268 -5.12 26.35 -5.82
C PRO A 268 -3.98 25.35 -5.89
N GLN A 269 -3.79 24.57 -4.83
CA GLN A 269 -2.80 23.50 -4.74
C GLN A 269 -3.47 22.23 -4.15
N PRO A 270 -4.20 21.49 -4.99
CA PRO A 270 -4.99 20.35 -4.54
C PRO A 270 -4.13 19.26 -3.89
N LEU A 271 -4.65 18.62 -2.84
CA LEU A 271 -4.04 17.45 -2.19
C LEU A 271 -3.84 16.31 -3.20
N LEU A 272 -4.88 16.05 -3.99
CA LEU A 272 -4.90 15.00 -5.01
C LEU A 272 -5.41 15.58 -6.34
N PRO A 273 -4.50 16.00 -7.26
CA PRO A 273 -4.92 16.59 -8.53
C PRO A 273 -5.86 15.70 -9.32
N LEU A 274 -7.09 16.16 -9.57
CA LEU A 274 -8.10 15.40 -10.30
C LEU A 274 -7.70 15.07 -11.75
N SER A 275 -6.70 15.78 -12.30
CA SER A 275 -6.10 15.46 -13.59
C SER A 275 -5.49 14.06 -13.66
N PHE A 276 -5.11 13.47 -12.52
CA PHE A 276 -4.61 12.09 -12.47
C PHE A 276 -5.69 11.09 -12.93
N TYR A 277 -6.93 11.33 -12.55
CA TYR A 277 -8.07 10.47 -12.91
C TYR A 277 -8.48 10.57 -14.39
N ARG A 278 -7.94 11.54 -15.14
CA ARG A 278 -8.05 11.56 -16.61
C ARG A 278 -7.07 10.62 -17.30
N LYS A 279 -6.03 10.18 -16.59
CA LYS A 279 -5.01 9.27 -17.12
C LYS A 279 -5.42 7.82 -16.89
N ARG A 280 -5.71 7.09 -17.97
CA ARG A 280 -6.11 5.67 -17.89
C ARG A 280 -5.10 4.82 -17.11
N ALA A 281 -3.79 5.08 -17.30
CA ALA A 281 -2.74 4.37 -16.57
C ALA A 281 -2.89 4.51 -15.05
N PHE A 282 -3.17 5.73 -14.55
CA PHE A 282 -3.35 5.97 -13.13
C PHE A 282 -4.62 5.30 -12.58
N VAL A 283 -5.77 5.50 -13.25
CA VAL A 283 -7.06 4.95 -12.78
C VAL A 283 -7.03 3.43 -12.74
N PHE A 284 -6.68 2.80 -13.87
CA PHE A 284 -6.70 1.34 -13.94
C PHE A 284 -5.64 0.67 -13.07
N SER A 285 -4.47 1.29 -12.85
CA SER A 285 -3.48 0.75 -11.91
C SER A 285 -3.96 0.82 -10.46
N ASN A 286 -4.70 1.87 -10.08
CA ASN A 286 -5.32 1.96 -8.75
C ASN A 286 -6.45 0.93 -8.59
N LEU A 287 -7.29 0.71 -9.61
CA LEU A 287 -8.30 -0.36 -9.59
C LEU A 287 -7.67 -1.75 -9.49
N VAL A 288 -6.59 -2.00 -10.23
CA VAL A 288 -5.79 -3.24 -10.10
C VAL A 288 -5.27 -3.41 -8.68
N SER A 289 -4.73 -2.35 -8.06
CA SER A 289 -4.30 -2.39 -6.66
C SER A 289 -5.44 -2.76 -5.72
N ALA A 290 -6.60 -2.11 -5.85
CA ALA A 290 -7.76 -2.36 -5.00
C ALA A 290 -8.25 -3.80 -5.12
N THR A 291 -8.43 -4.30 -6.35
CA THR A 291 -8.94 -5.65 -6.60
C THR A 291 -7.96 -6.73 -6.17
N MET A 292 -6.64 -6.51 -6.36
CA MET A 292 -5.62 -7.42 -5.88
C MET A 292 -5.65 -7.53 -4.34
N TYR A 293 -5.65 -6.38 -3.64
CA TYR A 293 -5.67 -6.36 -2.18
C TYR A 293 -6.96 -6.93 -1.61
N PHE A 294 -8.09 -6.67 -2.26
CA PHE A 294 -9.37 -7.30 -1.93
C PHE A 294 -9.25 -8.84 -1.95
N GLY A 295 -8.76 -9.40 -3.05
CA GLY A 295 -8.61 -10.85 -3.20
C GLY A 295 -7.58 -11.45 -2.25
N VAL A 296 -6.43 -10.78 -2.06
CA VAL A 296 -5.34 -11.26 -1.20
C VAL A 296 -5.77 -11.26 0.27
N PHE A 297 -6.15 -10.09 0.81
CA PHE A 297 -6.39 -9.96 2.25
C PHE A 297 -7.64 -10.72 2.69
N GLY A 298 -8.73 -10.65 1.92
CA GLY A 298 -9.93 -11.40 2.23
C GLY A 298 -9.72 -12.91 2.18
N SER A 299 -9.00 -13.43 1.16
CA SER A 299 -8.78 -14.87 1.04
C SER A 299 -7.73 -15.41 2.02
N ILE A 300 -6.65 -14.65 2.29
CA ILE A 300 -5.64 -15.04 3.29
C ILE A 300 -6.28 -15.08 4.69
N PHE A 301 -7.16 -14.11 5.01
CA PHE A 301 -7.88 -14.09 6.27
C PHE A 301 -8.71 -15.37 6.49
N LEU A 302 -9.50 -15.77 5.50
CA LEU A 302 -10.29 -17.02 5.57
C LEU A 302 -9.39 -18.26 5.58
N LEU A 303 -8.33 -18.27 4.77
CA LEU A 303 -7.43 -19.41 4.68
C LEU A 303 -6.62 -19.65 5.96
N ALA A 304 -6.20 -18.59 6.63
CA ALA A 304 -5.50 -18.67 7.91
C ALA A 304 -6.40 -19.27 9.01
N GLN A 305 -7.68 -18.92 9.02
CA GLN A 305 -8.66 -19.52 9.93
C GLN A 305 -9.00 -20.96 9.54
N PHE A 306 -9.15 -21.26 8.24
CA PHE A 306 -9.33 -22.61 7.75
C PHE A 306 -8.27 -23.57 8.28
N PHE A 307 -6.98 -23.18 8.23
CA PHE A 307 -5.89 -24.01 8.73
C PHE A 307 -5.91 -24.20 10.26
N GLN A 308 -6.54 -23.30 11.01
CA GLN A 308 -6.69 -23.45 12.46
C GLN A 308 -7.89 -24.33 12.86
N ILE A 309 -8.98 -24.28 12.08
CA ILE A 309 -10.25 -24.93 12.43
C ILE A 309 -10.35 -26.34 11.82
N ALA A 310 -10.15 -26.47 10.51
CA ALA A 310 -10.34 -27.77 9.83
C ALA A 310 -9.29 -28.83 10.25
N PRO A 311 -7.96 -28.56 10.17
CA PRO A 311 -6.94 -29.50 10.63
C PRO A 311 -6.50 -29.29 12.10
N VAL A 312 -7.17 -28.41 12.87
CA VAL A 312 -6.86 -28.09 14.29
C VAL A 312 -5.37 -27.82 14.49
N ARG A 313 -4.89 -26.68 13.97
CA ARG A 313 -3.48 -26.28 14.06
C ARG A 313 -3.29 -25.04 14.93
N THR A 314 -2.07 -24.86 15.43
CA THR A 314 -1.72 -23.65 16.14
C THR A 314 -1.68 -22.44 15.19
N PRO A 315 -1.83 -21.20 15.69
CA PRO A 315 -1.70 -19.99 14.88
C PRO A 315 -0.36 -19.91 14.13
N LEU A 316 0.74 -20.34 14.77
CA LEU A 316 2.06 -20.39 14.14
C LEU A 316 2.09 -21.38 12.97
N GLU A 317 1.57 -22.58 13.16
CA GLU A 317 1.50 -23.58 12.08
C GLU A 317 0.67 -23.08 10.91
N ALA A 318 -0.51 -22.48 11.15
CA ALA A 318 -1.34 -21.88 10.13
C ALA A 318 -0.60 -20.76 9.38
N GLY A 319 0.12 -19.91 10.11
CA GLY A 319 0.97 -18.86 9.53
C GLY A 319 2.07 -19.44 8.61
N VAL A 320 2.76 -20.49 9.06
CA VAL A 320 3.78 -21.20 8.25
C VAL A 320 3.18 -21.81 6.98
N LEU A 321 1.99 -22.36 7.05
CA LEU A 321 1.32 -22.92 5.88
C LEU A 321 0.95 -21.86 4.84
N THR A 322 0.60 -20.64 5.26
CA THR A 322 0.31 -19.51 4.35
C THR A 322 1.56 -18.98 3.64
N LEU A 323 2.78 -19.32 4.10
CA LEU A 323 4.03 -18.91 3.45
C LEU A 323 4.13 -19.37 1.99
N ALA A 324 3.53 -20.51 1.63
CA ALA A 324 3.51 -20.96 0.24
C ALA A 324 2.88 -19.94 -0.73
N TRP A 325 1.99 -19.09 -0.24
CA TRP A 325 1.44 -17.96 -0.99
C TRP A 325 2.24 -16.68 -0.77
N THR A 326 2.36 -16.26 0.49
CA THR A 326 2.80 -14.92 0.86
C THR A 326 4.28 -14.68 0.63
N LEU A 327 5.10 -15.74 0.52
CA LEU A 327 6.53 -15.64 0.25
C LEU A 327 6.85 -15.48 -1.25
N MET A 328 5.95 -15.89 -2.16
CA MET A 328 6.20 -15.85 -3.60
C MET A 328 6.51 -14.44 -4.15
N PRO A 329 5.86 -13.36 -3.70
CA PRO A 329 6.19 -12.00 -4.13
C PRO A 329 7.66 -11.62 -3.90
N MET A 330 8.32 -12.16 -2.89
CA MET A 330 9.74 -11.90 -2.63
C MET A 330 10.61 -12.28 -3.83
N PHE A 331 10.29 -13.37 -4.50
CA PHE A 331 11.06 -13.86 -5.65
C PHE A 331 10.55 -13.30 -6.98
N VAL A 332 9.25 -13.14 -7.11
CA VAL A 332 8.59 -12.78 -8.37
C VAL A 332 8.61 -11.27 -8.62
N ALA A 333 8.43 -10.42 -7.58
CA ALA A 333 8.32 -8.98 -7.77
C ALA A 333 9.59 -8.32 -8.34
N PRO A 334 10.84 -8.72 -8.00
CA PRO A 334 12.03 -8.17 -8.65
C PRO A 334 12.09 -8.49 -10.15
N VAL A 335 11.70 -9.71 -10.51
CA VAL A 335 11.65 -10.16 -11.92
C VAL A 335 10.56 -9.39 -12.67
N ALA A 336 9.37 -9.26 -12.08
CA ALA A 336 8.27 -8.48 -12.64
C ALA A 336 8.64 -7.00 -12.83
N GLY A 337 9.33 -6.41 -11.84
CA GLY A 337 9.85 -5.04 -11.94
C GLY A 337 10.82 -4.88 -13.11
N ALA A 338 11.79 -5.79 -13.28
CA ALA A 338 12.74 -5.76 -14.37
C ALA A 338 12.10 -5.99 -15.74
N LEU A 339 11.00 -6.76 -15.80
CA LEU A 339 10.27 -7.03 -17.03
C LEU A 339 9.25 -5.93 -17.39
N THR A 340 8.94 -5.01 -16.49
CA THR A 340 7.90 -3.99 -16.68
C THR A 340 8.13 -3.15 -17.93
N ASP A 341 9.37 -2.75 -18.21
CA ASP A 341 9.71 -1.94 -19.39
C ASP A 341 9.62 -2.75 -20.71
N LYS A 342 9.92 -4.06 -20.64
CA LYS A 342 9.97 -4.92 -21.83
C LYS A 342 8.58 -5.43 -22.25
N VAL A 343 7.83 -5.94 -21.28
CA VAL A 343 6.52 -6.59 -21.50
C VAL A 343 5.38 -5.57 -21.45
N GLY A 344 5.53 -4.53 -20.64
CA GLY A 344 4.51 -3.54 -20.32
C GLY A 344 3.78 -3.88 -19.02
N GLY A 345 3.67 -2.88 -18.13
CA GLY A 345 3.09 -3.08 -16.80
C GLY A 345 1.67 -3.64 -16.81
N GLY A 346 0.80 -3.14 -17.71
CA GLY A 346 -0.59 -3.61 -17.81
C GLY A 346 -0.71 -5.12 -18.12
N ARG A 347 0.15 -5.66 -18.99
CA ARG A 347 0.14 -7.09 -19.32
C ARG A 347 0.63 -7.96 -18.18
N LEU A 348 1.69 -7.52 -17.49
CA LEU A 348 2.20 -8.23 -16.31
C LEU A 348 1.16 -8.27 -15.20
N MET A 349 0.50 -7.13 -14.93
CA MET A 349 -0.58 -7.06 -13.94
C MET A 349 -1.78 -7.93 -14.33
N ALA A 350 -2.18 -7.94 -15.61
CA ALA A 350 -3.27 -8.80 -16.08
C ALA A 350 -2.94 -10.28 -15.91
N ALA A 351 -1.75 -10.70 -16.34
CA ALA A 351 -1.27 -12.08 -16.14
C ALA A 351 -1.19 -12.45 -14.65
N GLY A 352 -0.71 -11.51 -13.81
CA GLY A 352 -0.61 -11.72 -12.36
C GLY A 352 -1.98 -11.92 -11.71
N LEU A 353 -2.96 -11.04 -12.01
CA LEU A 353 -4.31 -11.18 -11.46
C LEU A 353 -5.02 -12.42 -12.00
N PHE A 354 -4.79 -12.79 -13.25
CA PHE A 354 -5.33 -14.02 -13.81
C PHE A 354 -4.76 -15.27 -13.11
N LEU A 355 -3.45 -15.32 -12.85
CA LEU A 355 -2.84 -16.38 -12.06
C LEU A 355 -3.35 -16.41 -10.62
N GLN A 356 -3.53 -15.24 -10.01
CA GLN A 356 -4.10 -15.15 -8.67
C GLN A 356 -5.55 -15.70 -8.65
N ALA A 357 -6.37 -15.37 -9.64
CA ALA A 357 -7.72 -15.90 -9.77
C ALA A 357 -7.72 -17.43 -9.96
N ILE A 358 -6.83 -17.96 -10.79
CA ILE A 358 -6.64 -19.42 -10.96
C ILE A 358 -6.26 -20.07 -9.63
N GLY A 359 -5.29 -19.50 -8.91
CA GLY A 359 -4.86 -20.02 -7.61
C GLY A 359 -6.01 -20.05 -6.60
N LEU A 360 -6.77 -18.93 -6.49
CA LEU A 360 -7.94 -18.85 -5.61
C LEU A 360 -9.03 -19.85 -6.00
N ALA A 361 -9.36 -19.95 -7.29
CA ALA A 361 -10.34 -20.92 -7.79
C ALA A 361 -9.89 -22.35 -7.51
N TRP A 362 -8.60 -22.66 -7.70
CA TRP A 362 -8.04 -23.99 -7.42
C TRP A 362 -8.10 -24.30 -5.92
N ILE A 363 -7.70 -23.39 -5.03
CA ILE A 363 -7.88 -23.53 -3.58
C ILE A 363 -9.33 -23.89 -3.28
N ASN A 364 -10.27 -23.15 -3.83
CA ASN A 364 -11.70 -23.32 -3.57
C ASN A 364 -12.27 -24.67 -4.05
N LEU A 365 -11.78 -25.17 -5.19
CA LEU A 365 -12.20 -26.44 -5.76
C LEU A 365 -11.69 -27.65 -4.95
N VAL A 366 -10.47 -27.56 -4.39
CA VAL A 366 -9.87 -28.66 -3.62
C VAL A 366 -10.20 -28.61 -2.13
N ALA A 367 -10.67 -27.46 -1.62
CA ALA A 367 -10.97 -27.28 -0.20
C ALA A 367 -12.11 -28.20 0.26
N SER A 368 -11.83 -29.01 1.28
CA SER A 368 -12.77 -29.82 2.05
C SER A 368 -12.29 -29.93 3.49
N SER A 369 -13.13 -30.42 4.40
CA SER A 369 -12.78 -30.64 5.82
C SER A 369 -11.49 -31.46 6.01
N ASP A 370 -11.23 -32.41 5.09
CA ASP A 370 -10.13 -33.37 5.20
C ASP A 370 -9.03 -33.14 4.16
N THR A 371 -9.01 -31.99 3.49
CA THR A 371 -8.03 -31.72 2.44
C THR A 371 -6.61 -31.68 2.99
N PRO A 372 -5.69 -32.57 2.55
CA PRO A 372 -4.30 -32.50 2.93
C PRO A 372 -3.65 -31.24 2.32
N TYR A 373 -2.76 -30.61 3.08
CA TYR A 373 -2.04 -29.40 2.66
C TYR A 373 -1.36 -29.55 1.29
N SER A 374 -0.83 -30.74 0.98
CA SER A 374 -0.16 -31.03 -0.30
C SER A 374 -1.03 -30.76 -1.54
N ARG A 375 -2.36 -30.83 -1.43
CA ARG A 375 -3.28 -30.50 -2.52
C ARG A 375 -3.49 -28.98 -2.67
N MET A 376 -3.28 -28.20 -1.61
CA MET A 376 -3.50 -26.76 -1.60
C MET A 376 -2.22 -25.96 -1.93
N VAL A 377 -1.05 -26.49 -1.58
CA VAL A 377 0.23 -25.78 -1.70
C VAL A 377 0.52 -25.30 -3.13
N GLY A 378 0.23 -26.09 -4.14
CA GLY A 378 0.42 -25.74 -5.55
C GLY A 378 -0.45 -24.54 -5.95
N ALA A 379 -1.71 -24.53 -5.53
CA ALA A 379 -2.65 -23.44 -5.77
C ALA A 379 -2.24 -22.16 -5.07
N MET A 380 -1.72 -22.25 -3.83
CA MET A 380 -1.19 -21.12 -3.06
C MET A 380 0.05 -20.51 -3.73
N ILE A 381 0.97 -21.34 -4.23
CA ILE A 381 2.13 -20.89 -4.98
C ILE A 381 1.70 -20.11 -6.24
N VAL A 382 0.72 -20.64 -7.00
CA VAL A 382 0.20 -19.97 -8.20
C VAL A 382 -0.43 -18.61 -7.85
N ALA A 383 -1.24 -18.55 -6.79
CA ALA A 383 -1.80 -17.29 -6.30
C ALA A 383 -0.72 -16.30 -5.89
N GLY A 384 0.33 -16.77 -5.22
CA GLY A 384 1.46 -15.96 -4.78
C GLY A 384 2.33 -15.42 -5.93
N ILE A 385 2.57 -16.24 -6.95
CA ILE A 385 3.24 -15.79 -8.19
C ILE A 385 2.39 -14.68 -8.84
N GLY A 386 1.07 -14.88 -8.91
CA GLY A 386 0.13 -13.88 -9.39
C GLY A 386 0.25 -12.55 -8.66
N MET A 387 0.26 -12.58 -7.33
CA MET A 387 0.45 -11.41 -6.47
C MET A 387 1.78 -10.69 -6.75
N GLY A 388 2.89 -11.45 -6.89
CA GLY A 388 4.22 -10.90 -7.17
C GLY A 388 4.32 -10.19 -8.52
N LEU A 389 3.62 -10.69 -9.54
CA LEU A 389 3.56 -10.07 -10.88
C LEU A 389 2.77 -8.75 -10.90
N VAL A 390 1.99 -8.44 -9.87
CA VAL A 390 1.20 -7.20 -9.78
C VAL A 390 1.92 -6.11 -8.99
N PHE A 391 2.56 -6.44 -7.87
CA PHE A 391 3.10 -5.45 -6.92
C PHE A 391 4.04 -4.42 -7.56
N ALA A 392 5.11 -4.88 -8.19
CA ALA A 392 6.13 -3.99 -8.74
C ALA A 392 5.65 -3.22 -9.98
N PRO A 393 4.99 -3.86 -10.97
CA PRO A 393 4.46 -3.13 -12.13
C PRO A 393 3.44 -2.06 -11.75
N THR A 394 2.59 -2.30 -10.74
CA THR A 394 1.62 -1.30 -10.27
C THR A 394 2.31 -0.05 -9.75
N ALA A 395 3.29 -0.20 -8.84
CA ALA A 395 4.07 0.92 -8.33
C ALA A 395 4.77 1.69 -9.47
N ALA A 396 5.38 0.97 -10.42
CA ALA A 396 6.05 1.56 -11.58
C ALA A 396 5.08 2.37 -12.46
N VAL A 397 3.91 1.81 -12.79
CA VAL A 397 2.91 2.47 -13.66
C VAL A 397 2.26 3.66 -12.96
N VAL A 398 1.91 3.55 -11.68
CA VAL A 398 1.35 4.65 -10.89
C VAL A 398 2.31 5.83 -10.85
N LEU A 399 3.57 5.60 -10.44
CA LEU A 399 4.57 6.66 -10.35
C LEU A 399 5.00 7.19 -11.72
N GLY A 400 5.04 6.34 -12.74
CA GLY A 400 5.35 6.71 -14.12
C GLY A 400 4.22 7.49 -14.81
N SER A 401 2.97 7.38 -14.34
CA SER A 401 1.82 8.08 -14.90
C SER A 401 1.77 9.57 -14.55
N VAL A 402 2.54 10.02 -13.56
CA VAL A 402 2.56 11.39 -13.06
C VAL A 402 3.95 12.01 -13.18
N GLY A 403 4.02 13.35 -13.21
CA GLY A 403 5.31 14.04 -13.18
C GLY A 403 6.07 13.81 -11.86
N PRO A 404 7.41 13.96 -11.86
CA PRO A 404 8.23 13.69 -10.68
C PRO A 404 7.79 14.43 -9.41
N GLN A 405 7.31 15.68 -9.56
CA GLN A 405 6.80 16.51 -8.48
C GLN A 405 5.53 15.98 -7.82
N TYR A 406 4.81 15.07 -8.48
CA TYR A 406 3.54 14.51 -7.98
C TYR A 406 3.64 13.06 -7.49
N ARG A 407 4.85 12.49 -7.47
CA ARG A 407 5.04 11.08 -7.07
C ARG A 407 4.60 10.80 -5.63
N GLY A 408 4.84 11.74 -4.70
CA GLY A 408 4.36 11.63 -3.32
C GLY A 408 2.84 11.48 -3.24
N LYS A 409 2.11 12.37 -3.92
CA LYS A 409 0.64 12.35 -3.97
C LYS A 409 0.09 11.08 -4.64
N ALA A 410 0.72 10.63 -5.73
CA ALA A 410 0.34 9.42 -6.44
C ALA A 410 0.60 8.15 -5.59
N SER A 411 1.73 8.10 -4.87
CA SER A 411 2.06 7.03 -3.93
C SER A 411 1.06 6.98 -2.78
N GLY A 412 0.76 8.13 -2.16
CA GLY A 412 -0.24 8.23 -1.10
C GLY A 412 -1.62 7.73 -1.56
N ALA A 413 -2.09 8.20 -2.72
CA ALA A 413 -3.36 7.77 -3.30
C ALA A 413 -3.41 6.25 -3.56
N ASN A 414 -2.34 5.69 -4.15
CA ASN A 414 -2.28 4.26 -4.43
C ASN A 414 -2.28 3.43 -3.15
N ASN A 415 -1.52 3.82 -2.13
CA ASN A 415 -1.51 3.11 -0.85
C ASN A 415 -2.88 3.19 -0.15
N THR A 416 -3.54 4.36 -0.16
CA THR A 416 -4.91 4.50 0.39
C THR A 416 -5.89 3.56 -0.31
N VAL A 417 -5.86 3.48 -1.65
CA VAL A 417 -6.75 2.59 -2.42
C VAL A 417 -6.45 1.11 -2.13
N ARG A 418 -5.19 0.75 -1.92
CA ARG A 418 -4.78 -0.61 -1.51
C ARG A 418 -5.37 -1.00 -0.17
N GLU A 419 -5.24 -0.12 0.84
CA GLU A 419 -5.76 -0.39 2.19
C GLU A 419 -7.29 -0.50 2.20
N ILE A 420 -7.99 0.38 1.48
CA ILE A 420 -9.45 0.29 1.30
C ILE A 420 -9.83 -1.04 0.62
N GLY A 421 -9.10 -1.43 -0.43
CA GLY A 421 -9.31 -2.71 -1.12
C GLY A 421 -9.16 -3.90 -0.18
N GLY A 422 -8.11 -3.92 0.65
CA GLY A 422 -7.89 -4.97 1.64
C GLY A 422 -8.98 -5.02 2.71
N ALA A 423 -9.35 -3.87 3.27
CA ALA A 423 -10.43 -3.78 4.26
C ALA A 423 -11.78 -4.27 3.71
N LEU A 424 -12.13 -3.83 2.49
CA LEU A 424 -13.35 -4.30 1.80
C LEU A 424 -13.30 -5.81 1.53
N GLY A 425 -12.14 -6.34 1.12
CA GLY A 425 -11.97 -7.77 0.87
C GLY A 425 -12.21 -8.58 2.14
N THR A 426 -11.56 -8.23 3.22
CA THR A 426 -11.76 -8.91 4.51
C THR A 426 -13.20 -8.81 4.97
N ALA A 427 -13.80 -7.62 5.00
CA ALA A 427 -15.15 -7.41 5.49
C ALA A 427 -16.22 -8.13 4.65
N ILE A 428 -16.12 -8.06 3.32
CA ILE A 428 -17.13 -8.69 2.45
C ILE A 428 -17.00 -10.22 2.49
N LEU A 429 -15.78 -10.76 2.44
CA LEU A 429 -15.57 -12.20 2.48
C LEU A 429 -15.97 -12.80 3.84
N SER A 430 -15.68 -12.10 4.96
CA SER A 430 -16.15 -12.49 6.29
C SER A 430 -17.67 -12.48 6.39
N SER A 431 -18.31 -11.41 5.91
CA SER A 431 -19.78 -11.31 5.95
C SER A 431 -20.45 -12.42 5.14
N VAL A 432 -19.90 -12.78 3.98
CA VAL A 432 -20.37 -13.89 3.18
C VAL A 432 -20.14 -15.22 3.90
N PHE A 433 -18.97 -15.39 4.53
CA PHE A 433 -18.67 -16.56 5.36
C PHE A 433 -19.70 -16.75 6.47
N MET A 434 -19.99 -15.70 7.25
CA MET A 434 -20.96 -15.75 8.35
C MET A 434 -22.39 -16.05 7.88
N HIS A 435 -22.73 -15.69 6.65
CA HIS A 435 -24.05 -15.96 6.08
C HIS A 435 -24.25 -17.44 5.63
N TYR A 436 -23.21 -18.08 5.13
CA TYR A 436 -23.29 -19.43 4.53
C TYR A 436 -22.64 -20.52 5.36
N GLY A 437 -21.89 -20.19 6.39
CA GLY A 437 -21.13 -21.15 7.18
C GLY A 437 -21.14 -20.85 8.68
N ASP A 438 -20.37 -21.64 9.41
CA ASP A 438 -20.09 -21.45 10.82
C ASP A 438 -18.64 -21.87 11.14
N ASP A 439 -18.11 -21.39 12.25
CA ASP A 439 -16.74 -21.66 12.74
C ASP A 439 -16.67 -22.82 13.75
N ARG A 440 -17.80 -23.51 14.01
CA ARG A 440 -17.90 -24.58 15.01
C ARG A 440 -17.48 -25.93 14.45
N THR A 441 -17.64 -26.12 13.14
CA THR A 441 -17.31 -27.37 12.46
C THR A 441 -16.41 -27.13 11.25
N ALA A 442 -15.52 -28.08 10.97
CA ALA A 442 -14.66 -28.02 9.78
C ALA A 442 -15.45 -27.91 8.48
N GLN A 443 -16.58 -28.65 8.38
CA GLN A 443 -17.44 -28.60 7.19
C GLN A 443 -18.20 -27.29 7.09
N GLY A 444 -18.77 -26.79 8.19
CA GLY A 444 -19.45 -25.49 8.22
C GLY A 444 -18.50 -24.35 7.82
N PHE A 445 -17.22 -24.44 8.23
CA PHE A 445 -16.21 -23.49 7.80
C PHE A 445 -15.98 -23.54 6.28
N VAL A 446 -15.83 -24.72 5.70
CA VAL A 446 -15.65 -24.89 4.24
C VAL A 446 -16.84 -24.35 3.46
N ASP A 447 -18.07 -24.63 3.94
CA ASP A 447 -19.31 -24.20 3.29
C ASP A 447 -19.45 -22.66 3.25
N GLY A 448 -19.01 -21.97 4.31
CA GLY A 448 -18.95 -20.50 4.34
C GLY A 448 -17.78 -19.90 3.56
N MET A 449 -16.60 -20.53 3.61
CA MET A 449 -15.39 -20.05 2.94
C MET A 449 -15.53 -20.06 1.41
N LYS A 450 -16.11 -21.11 0.83
CA LYS A 450 -16.21 -21.30 -0.62
C LYS A 450 -16.92 -20.14 -1.35
N PRO A 451 -18.13 -19.72 -0.95
CA PRO A 451 -18.79 -18.57 -1.57
C PRO A 451 -17.97 -17.29 -1.46
N GLY A 452 -17.33 -17.04 -0.32
CA GLY A 452 -16.46 -15.89 -0.10
C GLY A 452 -15.30 -15.88 -1.10
N ILE A 453 -14.54 -16.96 -1.21
CA ILE A 453 -13.42 -17.06 -2.15
C ILE A 453 -13.86 -16.88 -3.60
N TRP A 454 -15.05 -17.39 -4.03
CA TRP A 454 -15.57 -17.15 -5.38
C TRP A 454 -15.81 -15.67 -5.67
N ILE A 455 -16.27 -14.88 -4.69
CA ILE A 455 -16.36 -13.43 -4.82
C ILE A 455 -14.95 -12.84 -5.01
N GLY A 456 -13.97 -13.28 -4.23
CA GLY A 456 -12.56 -12.91 -4.42
C GLY A 456 -12.06 -13.17 -5.84
N VAL A 457 -12.34 -14.36 -6.38
CA VAL A 457 -12.00 -14.74 -7.77
C VAL A 457 -12.63 -13.75 -8.77
N ALA A 458 -13.92 -13.47 -8.62
CA ALA A 458 -14.65 -12.57 -9.53
C ALA A 458 -14.07 -11.16 -9.51
N VAL A 459 -13.79 -10.59 -8.33
CA VAL A 459 -13.22 -9.25 -8.17
C VAL A 459 -11.81 -9.18 -8.76
N VAL A 460 -10.98 -10.19 -8.53
CA VAL A 460 -9.62 -10.26 -9.09
C VAL A 460 -9.64 -10.38 -10.61
N LEU A 461 -10.59 -11.14 -11.19
CA LEU A 461 -10.77 -11.21 -12.65
C LEU A 461 -11.20 -9.86 -13.25
N VAL A 462 -12.09 -9.11 -12.59
CA VAL A 462 -12.41 -7.73 -12.99
C VAL A 462 -11.14 -6.86 -12.98
N GLY A 463 -10.31 -7.01 -11.97
CA GLY A 463 -8.99 -6.34 -11.93
C GLY A 463 -8.09 -6.72 -13.10
N ALA A 464 -8.07 -8.00 -13.50
CA ALA A 464 -7.29 -8.47 -14.66
C ALA A 464 -7.77 -7.80 -15.96
N LEU A 465 -9.08 -7.66 -16.15
CA LEU A 465 -9.65 -6.92 -17.29
C LEU A 465 -9.28 -5.43 -17.24
N CYS A 466 -9.34 -4.80 -16.07
CA CYS A 466 -8.90 -3.42 -15.89
C CYS A 466 -7.40 -3.25 -16.25
N ALA A 467 -6.57 -4.21 -15.92
CA ALA A 467 -5.14 -4.17 -16.23
C ALA A 467 -4.87 -4.17 -17.76
N LEU A 468 -5.69 -4.85 -18.56
CA LEU A 468 -5.59 -4.83 -20.02
C LEU A 468 -5.91 -3.47 -20.63
N ALA A 469 -6.69 -2.63 -19.93
CA ALA A 469 -7.02 -1.28 -20.37
C ALA A 469 -5.90 -0.26 -20.12
N ILE A 470 -4.80 -0.65 -19.47
CA ILE A 470 -3.64 0.20 -19.21
C ILE A 470 -2.83 0.36 -20.50
N PRO A 471 -2.67 1.61 -20.99
CA PRO A 471 -1.92 1.87 -22.21
C PRO A 471 -0.43 1.55 -22.04
N ARG A 472 0.20 1.10 -23.12
CA ARG A 472 1.67 0.93 -23.12
C ARG A 472 2.35 2.29 -23.11
N PRO A 473 3.48 2.46 -22.42
CA PRO A 473 4.32 3.63 -22.59
C PRO A 473 4.72 3.73 -24.07
N ARG A 474 4.49 4.87 -24.71
CA ARG A 474 5.03 5.16 -26.03
C ARG A 474 6.46 5.66 -25.87
N PRO A 475 7.47 5.10 -26.54
CA PRO A 475 8.87 5.50 -26.39
C PRO A 475 9.19 6.94 -26.77
N ASP A 476 8.31 7.64 -27.50
CA ASP A 476 8.67 8.86 -28.28
C ASP A 476 7.91 10.16 -27.94
N GLN A 477 7.24 10.30 -26.81
CA GLN A 477 6.48 11.55 -26.53
C GLN A 477 7.00 12.44 -25.40
N ASP A 478 8.05 12.06 -24.66
CA ASP A 478 8.58 12.85 -23.55
C ASP A 478 10.07 13.24 -23.67
N THR A 479 10.69 13.11 -24.82
CA THR A 479 11.97 13.77 -25.08
C THR A 479 11.65 15.19 -25.60
N PRO A 480 11.90 16.27 -24.81
CA PRO A 480 11.90 17.59 -25.39
C PRO A 480 12.92 17.57 -26.52
N ALA A 481 12.51 17.98 -27.72
CA ALA A 481 13.43 18.18 -28.81
C ALA A 481 14.62 19.01 -28.28
N PRO A 482 15.88 18.67 -28.60
CA PRO A 482 17.02 19.44 -28.18
C PRO A 482 16.81 20.87 -28.67
N ALA A 483 16.59 21.80 -27.74
CA ALA A 483 16.58 23.22 -28.02
C ALA A 483 18.00 23.59 -28.47
N GLY A 484 18.21 23.66 -29.77
CA GLY A 484 19.52 24.04 -30.29
C GLY A 484 19.96 23.44 -31.62
N ALA A 485 19.05 23.02 -32.50
CA ALA A 485 19.39 22.96 -33.91
C ALA A 485 19.04 24.33 -34.55
N GLY A 486 19.82 25.34 -34.17
CA GLY A 486 19.81 26.63 -34.83
C GLY A 486 20.09 26.42 -36.32
N ARG A 487 19.20 26.88 -37.15
CA ARG A 487 19.46 27.08 -38.59
C ARG A 487 20.72 27.88 -38.72
N GLU A 488 21.81 27.23 -39.05
CA GLU A 488 23.00 27.87 -39.59
C GLU A 488 22.57 28.42 -40.97
N ASN A 489 22.29 29.71 -40.95
CA ASN A 489 21.93 30.47 -42.17
C ASN A 489 23.17 30.51 -43.05
N ASP A 490 23.10 29.76 -44.14
CA ASP A 490 23.95 29.82 -45.31
C ASP A 490 23.88 31.23 -45.89
N ARG A 491 24.79 32.11 -45.41
CA ARG A 491 25.09 33.40 -46.07
C ARG A 491 26.34 33.20 -46.88
N THR A 492 26.18 32.79 -48.11
CA THR A 492 27.20 32.99 -49.14
C THR A 492 27.47 34.50 -49.36
N PRO A 493 28.70 34.94 -49.29
CA PRO A 493 29.02 36.30 -49.69
C PRO A 493 29.06 36.42 -51.22
N SER A 494 28.17 37.23 -51.77
CA SER A 494 28.21 37.65 -53.17
C SER A 494 29.43 38.57 -53.37
N SER A 495 30.41 38.10 -54.13
CA SER A 495 31.49 38.88 -54.70
C SER A 495 30.94 39.74 -55.85
N ALA A 496 31.09 41.03 -55.71
CA ALA A 496 31.03 41.95 -56.84
C ALA A 496 32.20 42.88 -56.82
N THR A 497 33.04 42.81 -57.80
CA THR A 497 34.01 43.77 -58.28
C THR A 497 33.71 44.02 -59.77
N PRO A 498 34.19 45.11 -60.38
CA PRO A 498 34.71 46.39 -59.90
C PRO A 498 33.73 47.52 -60.08
#